data_1ef3921822da56e7810b58bc0534af10
#
_entry.id   1ef3921822da56e7810b58bc0534af10
#
_cell.length_a   1.000
_cell.length_b   1.000
_cell.length_c   1.000
_cell.angle_alpha   90.00
_cell.angle_beta   90.00
_cell.angle_gamma   90.00
#
_symmetry.space_group_name_H-M   'P 1'
#
loop_
_entity.id
_entity.type
_entity.pdbx_description
1 polymer ?
#
loop_
_entity_poly.entity_id
_entity_poly.type
_entity_poly.pdbx_seq_one_letter_code
_entity_poly.pdbx_strand_id
1 'polypeptide(L)'
;MAAEHLHATDPDGRLVIFDAGSSLHLARRRPWLLDHVEAILGAVARPDHRALDPIADRERFYRQHIEPSRWLRVVVDFNEDPAWVVTADV
;
A
#
# COMPACT_ATOMS: atom_id res chain seq x y z
N MET A 1 18.37 4.48 -17.41
CA MET A 1 18.18 4.40 -15.96
C MET A 1 17.21 3.30 -15.61
N ALA A 2 17.55 2.49 -14.67
CA ALA A 2 16.65 1.43 -14.23
C ALA A 2 15.37 2.06 -13.64
N ALA A 3 14.27 1.36 -13.81
CA ALA A 3 13.03 1.76 -13.18
C ALA A 3 13.21 1.73 -11.65
N GLU A 4 12.83 2.80 -11.01
CA GLU A 4 12.87 2.87 -9.56
C GLU A 4 11.54 2.42 -9.01
N HIS A 5 11.63 1.61 -7.97
CA HIS A 5 10.44 1.25 -7.21
C HIS A 5 10.14 2.35 -6.21
N LEU A 6 8.89 2.75 -6.16
CA LEU A 6 8.42 3.57 -5.06
C LEU A 6 8.31 2.67 -3.82
N HIS A 7 8.66 3.20 -2.68
CA HIS A 7 8.72 2.39 -1.47
C HIS A 7 8.40 3.18 -0.21
N ALA A 8 8.10 2.43 0.83
CA ALA A 8 7.94 2.95 2.19
C ALA A 8 8.47 1.92 3.16
N THR A 9 8.81 2.37 4.37
CA THR A 9 9.15 1.48 5.47
C THR A 9 8.01 1.53 6.46
N ASP A 10 7.48 0.37 6.84
CA ASP A 10 6.39 0.30 7.79
C ASP A 10 6.89 0.58 9.22
N PRO A 11 5.98 0.70 10.22
CA PRO A 11 6.39 0.99 11.59
C PRO A 11 7.29 -0.06 12.22
N ASP A 12 7.30 -1.28 11.70
CA ASP A 12 8.16 -2.36 12.19
C ASP A 12 9.50 -2.41 11.47
N GLY A 13 9.77 -1.46 10.57
CA GLY A 13 11.02 -1.38 9.85
C GLY A 13 11.10 -2.24 8.61
N ARG A 14 9.98 -2.78 8.15
CA ARG A 14 9.96 -3.63 6.95
C ARG A 14 9.83 -2.77 5.70
N LEU A 15 10.62 -3.10 4.69
CA LEU A 15 10.57 -2.39 3.41
C LEU A 15 9.38 -2.89 2.59
N VAL A 16 8.58 -1.96 2.10
CA VAL A 16 7.40 -2.25 1.28
C VAL A 16 7.56 -1.48 -0.03
N ILE A 17 7.43 -2.18 -1.15
CA ILE A 17 7.53 -1.57 -2.47
C ILE A 17 6.18 -1.47 -3.15
N PHE A 18 6.05 -0.45 -4.00
CA PHE A 18 4.96 -0.27 -4.93
C PHE A 18 5.56 -0.43 -6.32
N ASP A 19 5.40 -1.59 -6.92
CA ASP A 19 6.05 -1.94 -8.17
C ASP A 19 5.09 -1.91 -9.37
N ALA A 20 5.58 -2.38 -10.51
CA ALA A 20 4.78 -2.44 -11.73
C ALA A 20 3.54 -3.34 -11.56
N GLY A 21 3.66 -4.42 -10.79
CA GLY A 21 2.52 -5.30 -10.50
C GLY A 21 1.46 -4.60 -9.67
N SER A 22 1.88 -3.84 -8.65
CA SER A 22 0.98 -3.03 -7.84
C SER A 22 0.24 -2.01 -8.71
N SER A 23 0.99 -1.31 -9.56
CA SER A 23 0.45 -0.30 -10.46
C SER A 23 -0.57 -0.91 -11.43
N LEU A 24 -0.24 -2.05 -12.02
CA LEU A 24 -1.13 -2.73 -12.96
C LEU A 24 -2.43 -3.16 -12.30
N HIS A 25 -2.35 -3.70 -11.08
CA HIS A 25 -3.52 -4.12 -10.33
C HIS A 25 -4.45 -2.94 -10.07
N LEU A 26 -3.91 -1.83 -9.60
CA LEU A 26 -4.71 -0.62 -9.35
C LEU A 26 -5.29 -0.05 -10.64
N ALA A 27 -4.53 -0.06 -11.73
CA ALA A 27 -4.99 0.45 -13.02
C ALA A 27 -6.25 -0.31 -13.49
N ARG A 28 -6.34 -1.59 -13.19
CA ARG A 28 -7.48 -2.42 -13.56
C ARG A 28 -8.67 -2.26 -12.64
N ARG A 29 -8.42 -2.03 -11.36
CA ARG A 29 -9.47 -2.05 -10.34
C ARG A 29 -9.92 -0.66 -9.92
N ARG A 30 -8.96 0.24 -9.67
CA ARG A 30 -9.23 1.59 -9.17
C ARG A 30 -8.20 2.55 -9.75
N PRO A 31 -8.29 2.84 -11.07
CA PRO A 31 -7.24 3.62 -11.74
C PRO A 31 -7.03 5.01 -11.13
N TRP A 32 -8.05 5.60 -10.53
CA TRP A 32 -7.93 6.90 -9.90
C TRP A 32 -6.96 6.91 -8.71
N LEU A 33 -6.73 5.75 -8.08
CA LEU A 33 -5.76 5.66 -6.97
C LEU A 33 -4.31 5.76 -7.45
N LEU A 34 -4.05 5.62 -8.75
CA LEU A 34 -2.70 5.83 -9.27
C LEU A 34 -2.21 7.25 -9.07
N ASP A 35 -3.12 8.21 -8.94
CA ASP A 35 -2.77 9.60 -8.64
C ASP A 35 -2.48 9.81 -7.15
N HIS A 36 -2.66 8.78 -6.33
CA HIS A 36 -2.52 8.86 -4.88
C HIS A 36 -1.47 7.91 -4.32
N VAL A 37 -0.43 7.60 -5.11
CA VAL A 37 0.60 6.66 -4.67
C VAL A 37 1.33 7.16 -3.42
N GLU A 38 1.54 8.47 -3.30
CA GLU A 38 2.15 9.03 -2.09
C GLU A 38 1.28 8.78 -0.85
N ALA A 39 -0.04 8.87 -1.01
CA ALA A 39 -0.97 8.58 0.07
C ALA A 39 -0.93 7.10 0.45
N ILE A 40 -0.82 6.22 -0.55
CA ILE A 40 -0.70 4.78 -0.33
C ILE A 40 0.56 4.46 0.48
N LEU A 41 1.69 5.00 0.06
CA LEU A 41 2.95 4.80 0.76
C LEU A 41 2.94 5.44 2.14
N GLY A 42 2.29 6.59 2.28
CA GLY A 42 2.10 7.24 3.57
C GLY A 42 1.29 6.41 4.55
N ALA A 43 0.28 5.70 4.07
CA ALA A 43 -0.53 4.82 4.90
C ALA A 43 0.31 3.65 5.44
N VAL A 44 1.23 3.13 4.62
CA VAL A 44 2.15 2.08 5.07
C VAL A 44 3.14 2.61 6.10
N ALA A 45 3.72 3.78 5.85
CA ALA A 45 4.75 4.34 6.71
C ALA A 45 4.20 4.83 8.05
N ARG A 46 3.00 5.42 8.04
CA ARG A 46 2.39 6.04 9.21
C ARG A 46 0.89 5.76 9.24
N PRO A 47 0.51 4.49 9.45
CA PRO A 47 -0.91 4.14 9.49
C PRO A 47 -1.59 4.68 10.74
N ASP A 48 -2.86 5.03 10.63
CA ASP A 48 -3.70 5.33 11.79
C ASP A 48 -4.19 4.04 12.44
N HIS A 49 -4.27 2.97 11.67
CA HIS A 49 -4.73 1.69 12.14
C HIS A 49 -4.11 0.57 11.29
N ARG A 50 -3.87 -0.58 11.92
CA ARG A 50 -3.36 -1.79 11.26
C ARG A 50 -4.21 -2.98 11.63
N ALA A 51 -4.34 -3.92 10.72
CA ALA A 51 -5.06 -5.17 10.95
C ALA A 51 -4.47 -6.27 10.09
N LEU A 52 -4.65 -7.52 10.53
CA LEU A 52 -4.30 -8.65 9.69
C LEU A 52 -5.34 -8.83 8.60
N ASP A 53 -4.87 -9.24 7.43
CA ASP A 53 -5.76 -9.62 6.35
C ASP A 53 -6.18 -11.09 6.53
N PRO A 54 -7.36 -11.51 6.03
CA PRO A 54 -7.74 -12.92 6.05
C PRO A 54 -6.77 -13.83 5.28
N ILE A 55 -6.11 -13.30 4.26
CA ILE A 55 -5.10 -14.05 3.52
C ILE A 55 -3.80 -14.01 4.31
N ALA A 56 -3.19 -15.19 4.52
CA ALA A 56 -1.95 -15.31 5.26
C ALA A 56 -0.86 -14.41 4.70
N ASP A 57 -0.01 -13.90 5.59
CA ASP A 57 1.12 -13.02 5.29
C ASP A 57 0.74 -11.63 4.77
N ARG A 58 -0.52 -11.32 4.70
CA ARG A 58 -0.98 -9.99 4.30
C ARG A 58 -1.45 -9.19 5.50
N GLU A 59 -1.16 -7.89 5.46
CA GLU A 59 -1.59 -6.94 6.48
C GLU A 59 -2.27 -5.75 5.82
N ARG A 60 -3.19 -5.15 6.56
CA ARG A 60 -3.94 -3.98 6.13
C ARG A 60 -3.46 -2.77 6.91
N PHE A 61 -3.17 -1.70 6.17
CA PHE A 61 -2.77 -0.41 6.72
C PHE A 61 -3.85 0.61 6.37
N TYR A 62 -4.35 1.29 7.37
CA TYR A 62 -5.47 2.23 7.21
C TYR A 62 -5.01 3.63 7.56
N ARG A 63 -5.44 4.59 6.78
CA ARG A 63 -5.22 5.99 7.09
C ARG A 63 -6.37 6.83 6.56
N GLN A 64 -6.86 7.76 7.37
CA GLN A 64 -7.84 8.74 6.97
C GLN A 64 -7.13 9.87 6.25
N HIS A 65 -7.24 9.97 4.94
CA HIS A 65 -6.23 10.67 4.23
C HIS A 65 -6.62 11.25 2.87
N ILE A 66 -7.29 10.50 2.01
CA ILE A 66 -7.60 10.98 0.67
C ILE A 66 -8.64 12.07 0.72
N GLU A 67 -9.69 11.86 1.50
CA GLU A 67 -10.73 12.83 1.75
C GLU A 67 -11.10 12.80 3.23
N PRO A 68 -11.64 13.90 3.77
CA PRO A 68 -11.87 14.01 5.23
C PRO A 68 -12.71 12.88 5.83
N SER A 69 -13.62 12.31 5.07
CA SER A 69 -14.51 11.28 5.57
C SER A 69 -14.18 9.88 5.09
N ARG A 70 -13.09 9.71 4.37
CA ARG A 70 -12.72 8.41 3.80
C ARG A 70 -11.47 7.85 4.42
N TRP A 71 -11.47 6.53 4.60
CA TRP A 71 -10.31 5.77 5.00
C TRP A 71 -9.67 5.15 3.78
N LEU A 72 -8.36 5.32 3.65
CA LEU A 72 -7.58 4.60 2.68
C LEU A 72 -7.12 3.30 3.32
N ARG A 73 -7.39 2.19 2.66
CA ARG A 73 -6.91 0.87 3.06
C ARG A 73 -5.89 0.39 2.07
N VAL A 74 -4.72 -0.01 2.56
CA VAL A 74 -3.64 -0.57 1.75
C VAL A 74 -3.35 -1.98 2.22
N VAL A 75 -3.35 -2.93 1.30
CA VAL A 75 -3.03 -4.33 1.60
C VAL A 75 -1.62 -4.62 1.12
N VAL A 76 -0.79 -5.13 2.02
CA VAL A 76 0.61 -5.43 1.76
C VAL A 76 0.85 -6.91 2.00
N ASP A 77 1.59 -7.54 1.10
CA ASP A 77 1.98 -8.94 1.21
C ASP A 77 3.41 -9.02 1.73
N PHE A 78 3.58 -9.66 2.87
CA PHE A 78 4.87 -9.85 3.53
C PHE A 78 5.44 -11.25 3.33
N ASN A 79 4.90 -12.01 2.41
CA ASN A 79 5.43 -13.35 2.11
C ASN A 79 6.84 -13.30 1.52
N GLU A 80 7.22 -12.16 0.99
CA GLU A 80 8.56 -11.94 0.43
C GLU A 80 9.19 -10.71 1.07
N ASP A 81 10.52 -10.61 0.96
CA ASP A 81 11.28 -9.48 1.43
C ASP A 81 12.12 -8.93 0.26
N PRO A 82 11.88 -7.71 -0.21
CA PRO A 82 10.94 -6.75 0.35
C PRO A 82 9.47 -7.13 0.11
N ALA A 83 8.60 -6.64 0.98
CA ALA A 83 7.16 -6.79 0.83
C ALA A 83 6.66 -5.90 -0.31
N TRP A 84 5.42 -6.11 -0.74
CA TRP A 84 4.89 -5.33 -1.84
C TRP A 84 3.42 -5.00 -1.64
N VAL A 85 3.02 -3.87 -2.20
CA VAL A 85 1.62 -3.44 -2.14
C VAL A 85 0.80 -4.30 -3.12
N VAL A 86 -0.18 -5.00 -2.57
CA VAL A 86 -1.08 -5.83 -3.38
C VAL A 86 -2.17 -4.97 -3.98
N THR A 87 -2.83 -4.18 -3.16
CA THR A 87 -3.94 -3.34 -3.60
C THR A 87 -4.19 -2.22 -2.59
N ALA A 88 -4.99 -1.26 -3.01
CA ALA A 88 -5.48 -0.20 -2.14
C ALA A 88 -6.93 0.10 -2.51
N ASP A 89 -7.73 0.53 -1.54
CA ASP A 89 -9.10 0.97 -1.76
C ASP A 89 -9.51 1.98 -0.68
N VAL A 90 -10.70 2.49 -0.82
CA VAL A 90 -11.30 3.41 0.15
C VAL A 90 -12.58 2.88 0.73
#